data_a25a1b8659ec134f05a6dec112a46d7b
#
_entry.id   a25a1b8659ec134f05a6dec112a46d7b
#
_cell.length_a   1.000
_cell.length_b   1.000
_cell.length_c   1.000
_cell.angle_alpha   90.00
_cell.angle_beta   90.00
_cell.angle_gamma   90.00
#
_symmetry.space_group_name_H-M   'P 1'
#
loop_
_entity.id
_entity.type
_entity.pdbx_description
1 polymer ?
#
loop_
_entity_poly.entity_id
_entity_poly.type
_entity_poly.pdbx_seq_one_letter_code
_entity_poly.pdbx_strand_id
1 'polypeptide(L)'
;ISTDANANWSYLNPYEGAKLALLEACRNIATAGAKPLAVTNCLNFGSPEDPGVMWQFAESVRGLADACLEMGLPVTGGNVSFYNQTGDVAILPTPIIGVLGVIDDVRTRTPMGYQEPGLALYLLGETNSDFAGSEWAYLHNQRGGVAPSADIQTAMRLNELLVAGRAEKIFIAAHDLSQGGLAAAVSEMSLKYGIGAEISLTKPAIELLSETPGRVIVAVKDETALMKLCNKYEIQANKLGLTGG
;
A
#
# COMPACT_ATOMS: atom_id res chain seq x y z
N ILE A 1 -1.59 -14.23 0.34
CA ILE A 1 -0.65 -13.70 1.36
C ILE A 1 0.08 -12.52 0.75
N SER A 2 0.18 -11.43 1.51
CA SER A 2 1.05 -10.29 1.20
C SER A 2 1.95 -10.00 2.39
N THR A 3 3.13 -9.46 2.11
CA THR A 3 4.04 -8.94 3.13
C THR A 3 4.44 -7.54 2.74
N ASP A 4 4.60 -6.67 3.75
CA ASP A 4 5.01 -5.30 3.55
C ASP A 4 5.90 -4.79 4.68
N ALA A 5 6.72 -3.79 4.38
CA ALA A 5 7.53 -3.03 5.33
C ALA A 5 8.04 -1.74 4.67
N ASN A 6 8.00 -0.64 5.38
CA ASN A 6 8.68 0.58 4.96
C ASN A 6 9.61 1.08 6.07
N ALA A 7 10.88 0.73 5.95
CA ALA A 7 11.90 1.07 6.94
C ALA A 7 12.16 2.59 7.02
N ASN A 8 11.99 3.32 5.93
CA ASN A 8 12.17 4.78 5.91
C ASN A 8 11.07 5.48 6.69
N TRP A 9 9.81 5.10 6.49
CA TRP A 9 8.70 5.65 7.28
C TRP A 9 8.79 5.23 8.75
N SER A 10 9.17 3.98 9.02
CA SER A 10 9.40 3.50 10.38
C SER A 10 10.55 4.22 11.08
N TYR A 11 11.56 4.66 10.34
CA TYR A 11 12.64 5.52 10.87
C TYR A 11 12.14 6.93 11.21
N LEU A 12 11.30 7.52 10.37
CA LEU A 12 10.74 8.85 10.61
C LEU A 12 9.73 8.85 11.77
N ASN A 13 8.88 7.81 11.83
CA ASN A 13 7.89 7.61 12.87
C ASN A 13 7.57 6.11 12.99
N PRO A 14 8.13 5.40 13.99
CA PRO A 14 7.94 3.94 14.10
C PRO A 14 6.49 3.53 14.36
N TYR A 15 5.70 4.35 15.04
CA TYR A 15 4.27 4.12 15.27
C TYR A 15 3.47 4.16 13.95
N GLU A 16 3.62 5.24 13.18
CA GLU A 16 2.93 5.39 11.88
C GLU A 16 3.47 4.41 10.83
N GLY A 17 4.80 4.18 10.79
CA GLY A 17 5.42 3.25 9.84
C GLY A 17 4.90 1.82 9.99
N ALA A 18 4.70 1.34 11.22
CA ALA A 18 4.14 0.02 11.47
C ALA A 18 2.66 -0.08 11.05
N LYS A 19 1.87 0.97 11.30
CA LYS A 19 0.47 1.07 10.83
C LYS A 19 0.41 1.06 9.30
N LEU A 20 1.21 1.88 8.64
CA LEU A 20 1.26 1.98 7.18
C LEU A 20 1.64 0.66 6.52
N ALA A 21 2.61 -0.08 7.07
CA ALA A 21 2.97 -1.42 6.59
C ALA A 21 1.79 -2.41 6.69
N LEU A 22 1.02 -2.37 7.79
CA LEU A 22 -0.20 -3.18 7.89
C LEU A 22 -1.24 -2.79 6.85
N LEU A 23 -1.51 -1.48 6.68
CA LEU A 23 -2.50 -0.99 5.73
C LEU A 23 -2.13 -1.36 4.29
N GLU A 24 -0.85 -1.30 3.94
CA GLU A 24 -0.37 -1.66 2.61
C GLU A 24 -0.49 -3.16 2.36
N ALA A 25 -0.06 -4.01 3.30
CA ALA A 25 -0.25 -5.46 3.19
C ALA A 25 -1.74 -5.84 3.05
N CYS A 26 -2.64 -5.17 3.77
CA CYS A 26 -4.09 -5.37 3.64
C CYS A 26 -4.61 -4.92 2.26
N ARG A 27 -4.14 -3.77 1.76
CA ARG A 27 -4.50 -3.24 0.44
C ARG A 27 -4.06 -4.18 -0.68
N ASN A 28 -2.86 -4.75 -0.59
CA ASN A 28 -2.35 -5.74 -1.54
C ASN A 28 -3.22 -7.00 -1.59
N ILE A 29 -3.71 -7.47 -0.46
CA ILE A 29 -4.69 -8.56 -0.39
C ILE A 29 -6.01 -8.15 -1.06
N ALA A 30 -6.49 -6.93 -0.78
CA ALA A 30 -7.76 -6.44 -1.30
C ALA A 30 -7.73 -6.15 -2.80
N THR A 31 -6.59 -5.70 -3.37
CA THR A 31 -6.44 -5.51 -4.83
C THR A 31 -6.63 -6.81 -5.60
N ALA A 32 -6.20 -7.94 -5.04
CA ALA A 32 -6.49 -9.26 -5.61
C ALA A 32 -7.96 -9.70 -5.43
N GLY A 33 -8.74 -8.98 -4.61
CA GLY A 33 -10.15 -9.23 -4.31
C GLY A 33 -10.36 -10.19 -3.14
N ALA A 34 -9.33 -10.45 -2.32
CA ALA A 34 -9.44 -11.23 -1.10
C ALA A 34 -9.67 -10.32 0.11
N LYS A 35 -10.39 -10.81 1.12
CA LYS A 35 -10.58 -10.08 2.38
C LYS A 35 -9.41 -10.36 3.31
N PRO A 36 -8.73 -9.33 3.90
CA PRO A 36 -7.76 -9.54 4.96
C PRO A 36 -8.40 -10.22 6.18
N LEU A 37 -7.76 -11.23 6.76
CA LEU A 37 -8.32 -12.05 7.83
C LEU A 37 -7.43 -12.18 9.06
N ALA A 38 -6.11 -12.20 8.88
CA ALA A 38 -5.17 -12.43 9.96
C ALA A 38 -3.80 -11.82 9.64
N VAL A 39 -3.06 -11.52 10.69
CA VAL A 39 -1.76 -10.86 10.63
C VAL A 39 -0.69 -11.75 11.25
N THR A 40 0.49 -11.75 10.66
CA THR A 40 1.74 -12.19 11.28
C THR A 40 2.78 -11.07 11.14
N ASN A 41 3.87 -11.13 11.90
CA ASN A 41 4.91 -10.11 11.80
C ASN A 41 6.31 -10.71 11.93
N CYS A 42 7.31 -9.97 11.45
CA CYS A 42 8.73 -10.22 11.66
C CYS A 42 9.37 -8.88 12.00
N LEU A 43 9.61 -8.63 13.29
CA LEU A 43 10.05 -7.35 13.81
C LEU A 43 11.58 -7.32 13.92
N ASN A 44 12.25 -6.49 13.08
CA ASN A 44 13.70 -6.46 12.97
C ASN A 44 14.24 -5.10 13.42
N PHE A 45 15.11 -5.11 14.45
CA PHE A 45 15.64 -3.91 15.10
C PHE A 45 17.13 -4.10 15.45
N GLY A 46 17.83 -3.01 15.72
CA GLY A 46 19.20 -3.00 16.19
C GLY A 46 19.37 -3.60 17.58
N SER A 47 20.38 -3.13 18.32
CA SER A 47 20.65 -3.63 19.68
C SER A 47 19.56 -3.17 20.67
N PRO A 48 18.97 -4.09 21.46
CA PRO A 48 18.02 -3.73 22.52
C PRO A 48 18.69 -3.03 23.73
N GLU A 49 20.00 -2.97 23.76
CA GLU A 49 20.77 -2.22 24.79
C GLU A 49 20.75 -0.71 24.50
N ASP A 50 20.41 -0.32 23.26
CA ASP A 50 20.19 1.08 22.88
C ASP A 50 18.75 1.50 23.23
N PRO A 51 18.56 2.48 24.14
CA PRO A 51 17.22 2.97 24.52
C PRO A 51 16.44 3.55 23.33
N GLY A 52 17.12 4.13 22.31
CA GLY A 52 16.51 4.64 21.09
C GLY A 52 15.91 3.52 20.24
N VAL A 53 16.63 2.41 20.09
CA VAL A 53 16.16 1.20 19.39
C VAL A 53 14.96 0.59 20.12
N MET A 54 15.01 0.52 21.45
CA MET A 54 13.89 -0.01 22.25
C MET A 54 12.66 0.90 22.19
N TRP A 55 12.84 2.20 22.12
CA TRP A 55 11.73 3.12 21.85
C TRP A 55 11.11 2.88 20.48
N GLN A 56 11.92 2.75 19.41
CA GLN A 56 11.42 2.43 18.06
C GLN A 56 10.63 1.12 18.04
N PHE A 57 11.14 0.09 18.74
CA PHE A 57 10.45 -1.19 18.86
C PHE A 57 9.10 -1.05 19.56
N ALA A 58 9.07 -0.39 20.73
CA ALA A 58 7.85 -0.19 21.51
C ALA A 58 6.78 0.58 20.72
N GLU A 59 7.17 1.67 20.02
CA GLU A 59 6.24 2.46 19.21
C GLU A 59 5.74 1.67 17.98
N SER A 60 6.59 0.88 17.34
CA SER A 60 6.17 0.00 16.22
C SER A 60 5.15 -1.05 16.69
N VAL A 61 5.39 -1.69 17.85
CA VAL A 61 4.46 -2.67 18.42
C VAL A 61 3.14 -1.99 18.78
N ARG A 62 3.17 -0.81 19.39
CA ARG A 62 1.97 -0.05 19.74
C ARG A 62 1.17 0.35 18.50
N GLY A 63 1.83 0.89 17.46
CA GLY A 63 1.17 1.26 16.22
C GLY A 63 0.51 0.07 15.52
N LEU A 64 1.21 -1.06 15.44
CA LEU A 64 0.65 -2.29 14.89
C LEU A 64 -0.54 -2.79 15.70
N ALA A 65 -0.44 -2.80 17.03
CA ALA A 65 -1.51 -3.26 17.90
C ALA A 65 -2.77 -2.40 17.76
N ASP A 66 -2.63 -1.07 17.80
CA ASP A 66 -3.75 -0.13 17.66
C ASP A 66 -4.44 -0.31 16.31
N ALA A 67 -3.68 -0.43 15.22
CA ALA A 67 -4.24 -0.64 13.88
C ALA A 67 -4.92 -2.01 13.75
N CYS A 68 -4.33 -3.08 14.29
CA CYS A 68 -4.94 -4.41 14.30
C CYS A 68 -6.26 -4.42 15.08
N LEU A 69 -6.32 -3.75 16.23
CA LEU A 69 -7.53 -3.65 17.04
C LEU A 69 -8.64 -2.88 16.30
N GLU A 70 -8.30 -1.74 15.69
CA GLU A 70 -9.26 -0.93 14.95
C GLU A 70 -9.80 -1.65 13.71
N MET A 71 -8.94 -2.39 12.99
CA MET A 71 -9.33 -3.19 11.83
C MET A 71 -9.99 -4.52 12.17
N GLY A 72 -9.98 -4.94 13.43
CA GLY A 72 -10.48 -6.24 13.86
C GLY A 72 -9.68 -7.41 13.32
N LEU A 73 -8.36 -7.24 13.12
CA LEU A 73 -7.48 -8.27 12.56
C LEU A 73 -6.65 -8.93 13.69
N PRO A 74 -6.81 -10.25 13.92
CA PRO A 74 -6.02 -10.96 14.92
C PRO A 74 -4.57 -11.15 14.45
N VAL A 75 -3.63 -10.93 15.35
CA VAL A 75 -2.23 -11.34 15.17
C VAL A 75 -2.09 -12.80 15.59
N THR A 76 -1.77 -13.68 14.66
CA THR A 76 -1.72 -15.13 14.86
C THR A 76 -0.34 -15.66 15.24
N GLY A 77 0.70 -14.84 15.06
CA GLY A 77 2.07 -15.20 15.38
C GLY A 77 3.05 -14.17 14.85
N GLY A 78 4.33 -14.45 15.03
CA GLY A 78 5.40 -13.58 14.58
C GLY A 78 6.71 -13.88 15.28
N ASN A 79 7.73 -13.08 14.99
CA ASN A 79 9.00 -13.13 15.69
C ASN A 79 9.60 -11.74 15.86
N VAL A 80 10.52 -11.63 16.81
CA VAL A 80 11.36 -10.44 17.02
C VAL A 80 12.81 -10.84 16.81
N SER A 81 13.52 -10.02 16.05
CA SER A 81 14.96 -10.14 15.79
C SER A 81 15.65 -8.85 16.23
N PHE A 82 16.55 -8.96 17.19
CA PHE A 82 17.39 -7.88 17.66
C PHE A 82 18.84 -8.06 17.23
N TYR A 83 19.69 -7.08 17.55
CA TYR A 83 21.12 -7.04 17.18
C TYR A 83 21.36 -7.07 15.66
N ASN A 84 20.39 -6.61 14.87
CA ASN A 84 20.58 -6.46 13.42
C ASN A 84 21.40 -5.20 13.15
N GLN A 85 22.72 -5.36 13.10
CA GLN A 85 23.66 -4.26 12.91
C GLN A 85 24.99 -4.75 12.30
N THR A 86 25.73 -3.81 11.71
CA THR A 86 27.09 -4.03 11.23
C THR A 86 28.03 -3.10 12.00
N GLY A 87 28.86 -3.65 12.88
CA GLY A 87 29.60 -2.86 13.86
C GLY A 87 28.61 -2.07 14.74
N ASP A 88 28.80 -0.77 14.81
CA ASP A 88 27.94 0.13 15.60
C ASP A 88 26.74 0.72 14.82
N VAL A 89 26.60 0.31 13.56
CA VAL A 89 25.51 0.82 12.69
C VAL A 89 24.34 -0.16 12.70
N ALA A 90 23.25 0.22 13.38
CA ALA A 90 21.99 -0.52 13.37
C ALA A 90 21.28 -0.41 12.01
N ILE A 91 20.49 -1.43 11.67
CA ILE A 91 19.52 -1.30 10.58
C ILE A 91 18.47 -0.24 10.92
N LEU A 92 17.77 0.26 9.91
CA LEU A 92 16.55 1.03 10.15
C LEU A 92 15.49 0.12 10.82
N PRO A 93 14.59 0.68 11.65
CA PRO A 93 13.50 -0.10 12.23
C PRO A 93 12.64 -0.71 11.13
N THR A 94 12.56 -2.04 11.10
CA THR A 94 11.93 -2.76 9.99
C THR A 94 10.89 -3.76 10.52
N PRO A 95 9.71 -3.28 10.91
CA PRO A 95 8.56 -4.15 11.19
C PRO A 95 8.00 -4.67 9.85
N ILE A 96 8.26 -5.93 9.54
CA ILE A 96 7.67 -6.62 8.39
C ILE A 96 6.33 -7.20 8.82
N ILE A 97 5.27 -6.86 8.10
CA ILE A 97 3.91 -7.30 8.38
C ILE A 97 3.45 -8.24 7.29
N GLY A 98 2.98 -9.41 7.68
CA GLY A 98 2.36 -10.39 6.77
C GLY A 98 0.86 -10.43 6.99
N VAL A 99 0.07 -10.39 5.91
CA VAL A 99 -1.40 -10.50 5.95
C VAL A 99 -1.86 -11.70 5.16
N LEU A 100 -2.74 -12.49 5.77
CA LEU A 100 -3.46 -13.57 5.11
C LEU A 100 -4.83 -13.07 4.69
N GLY A 101 -5.20 -13.33 3.43
CA GLY A 101 -6.55 -13.17 2.93
C GLY A 101 -7.01 -14.44 2.21
N VAL A 102 -8.33 -14.60 2.09
CA VAL A 102 -8.94 -15.75 1.42
C VAL A 102 -9.87 -15.28 0.30
N ILE A 103 -9.82 -15.98 -0.80
CA ILE A 103 -10.71 -15.85 -1.95
C ILE A 103 -11.26 -17.25 -2.28
N ASP A 104 -12.56 -17.38 -2.44
CA ASP A 104 -13.21 -18.70 -2.62
C ASP A 104 -12.80 -19.38 -3.93
N ASP A 105 -12.63 -18.60 -4.99
CA ASP A 105 -12.19 -19.09 -6.30
C ASP A 105 -11.09 -18.19 -6.87
N VAL A 106 -9.87 -18.72 -6.91
CA VAL A 106 -8.68 -17.99 -7.41
C VAL A 106 -8.82 -17.52 -8.87
N ARG A 107 -9.68 -18.18 -9.66
CA ARG A 107 -9.94 -17.80 -11.06
C ARG A 107 -10.68 -16.46 -11.17
N THR A 108 -11.32 -16.03 -10.09
CA THR A 108 -12.07 -14.77 -10.02
C THR A 108 -11.25 -13.62 -9.42
N ARG A 109 -9.95 -13.82 -9.14
CA ARG A 109 -9.08 -12.76 -8.65
C ARG A 109 -8.99 -11.60 -9.64
N THR A 110 -8.81 -10.39 -9.14
CA THR A 110 -8.45 -9.25 -9.98
C THR A 110 -6.97 -9.36 -10.38
N PRO A 111 -6.62 -9.35 -11.68
CA PRO A 111 -5.24 -9.33 -12.13
C PRO A 111 -4.55 -8.00 -11.81
N MET A 112 -3.22 -8.02 -11.66
CA MET A 112 -2.42 -6.82 -11.46
C MET A 112 -2.21 -6.02 -12.76
N GLY A 113 -1.88 -6.67 -13.88
CA GLY A 113 -1.53 -6.02 -15.13
C GLY A 113 -2.71 -5.76 -16.06
N TYR A 114 -2.55 -4.81 -16.97
CA TYR A 114 -3.57 -4.50 -17.99
C TYR A 114 -3.86 -5.71 -18.87
N GLN A 115 -5.15 -5.99 -19.08
CA GLN A 115 -5.57 -7.20 -19.80
C GLN A 115 -5.84 -6.95 -21.29
N GLU A 116 -6.22 -5.75 -21.67
CA GLU A 116 -6.57 -5.35 -23.04
C GLU A 116 -6.43 -3.83 -23.21
N PRO A 117 -6.24 -3.32 -24.43
CA PRO A 117 -6.30 -1.89 -24.73
C PRO A 117 -7.73 -1.32 -24.60
N GLY A 118 -7.83 0.00 -24.35
CA GLY A 118 -9.09 0.74 -24.32
C GLY A 118 -9.84 0.69 -22.98
N LEU A 119 -9.26 0.10 -21.94
CA LEU A 119 -9.84 0.16 -20.59
C LEU A 119 -9.65 1.56 -19.99
N ALA A 120 -10.68 2.09 -19.33
CA ALA A 120 -10.57 3.33 -18.59
C ALA A 120 -9.75 3.11 -17.31
N LEU A 121 -8.74 3.98 -17.10
CA LEU A 121 -7.86 3.96 -15.94
C LEU A 121 -8.29 5.01 -14.93
N TYR A 122 -8.43 4.59 -13.68
CA TYR A 122 -8.75 5.44 -12.54
C TYR A 122 -7.77 5.27 -11.40
N LEU A 123 -7.41 6.39 -10.77
CA LEU A 123 -6.73 6.40 -9.47
C LEU A 123 -7.79 6.54 -8.38
N LEU A 124 -7.86 5.58 -7.48
CA LEU A 124 -8.67 5.59 -6.28
C LEU A 124 -7.84 6.13 -5.11
N GLY A 125 -8.43 6.99 -4.29
CA GLY A 125 -7.76 7.66 -3.18
C GLY A 125 -7.20 9.04 -3.54
N GLU A 126 -6.80 9.79 -2.53
CA GLU A 126 -6.27 11.15 -2.67
C GLU A 126 -4.75 11.15 -2.86
N THR A 127 -4.24 12.11 -3.61
CA THR A 127 -2.80 12.33 -3.77
C THR A 127 -2.38 13.60 -3.06
N ASN A 128 -1.45 13.47 -2.12
CA ASN A 128 -0.80 14.55 -1.41
C ASN A 128 0.68 14.68 -1.84
N SER A 129 1.40 15.64 -1.26
CA SER A 129 2.84 15.82 -1.52
C SER A 129 3.70 15.04 -0.51
N ASP A 130 3.51 13.71 -0.46
CA ASP A 130 4.21 12.84 0.48
C ASP A 130 5.51 12.33 -0.14
N PHE A 131 6.59 13.06 0.12
CA PHE A 131 7.94 12.72 -0.36
C PHE A 131 8.89 12.28 0.75
N ALA A 132 8.56 12.52 2.02
CA ALA A 132 9.39 12.11 3.14
C ALA A 132 9.45 10.58 3.25
N GLY A 133 10.65 10.02 3.27
CA GLY A 133 10.88 8.57 3.31
C GLY A 133 10.57 7.84 2.01
N SER A 134 10.31 8.55 0.90
CA SER A 134 10.05 7.99 -0.42
C SER A 134 11.33 7.58 -1.15
N GLU A 135 11.20 6.82 -2.23
CA GLU A 135 12.30 6.50 -3.15
C GLU A 135 12.88 7.78 -3.79
N TRP A 136 12.02 8.77 -4.08
CA TRP A 136 12.48 10.07 -4.57
C TRP A 136 13.41 10.76 -3.55
N ALA A 137 13.04 10.78 -2.27
CA ALA A 137 13.88 11.34 -1.21
C ALA A 137 15.18 10.56 -1.05
N TYR A 138 15.12 9.23 -1.12
CA TYR A 138 16.28 8.36 -1.04
C TYR A 138 17.29 8.65 -2.17
N LEU A 139 16.83 8.75 -3.41
CA LEU A 139 17.66 9.09 -4.58
C LEU A 139 18.31 10.47 -4.48
N HIS A 140 17.72 11.38 -3.70
CA HIS A 140 18.25 12.71 -3.42
C HIS A 140 19.02 12.81 -2.09
N ASN A 141 19.35 11.67 -1.46
CA ASN A 141 20.04 11.58 -0.16
C ASN A 141 19.33 12.32 0.97
N GLN A 142 18.01 12.40 0.94
CA GLN A 142 17.18 13.04 1.96
C GLN A 142 16.53 11.98 2.85
N ARG A 143 16.82 12.05 4.16
CA ARG A 143 16.28 11.11 5.16
C ARG A 143 15.45 11.78 6.24
N GLY A 144 15.02 12.99 6.01
CA GLY A 144 14.22 13.79 6.96
C GLY A 144 12.79 13.99 6.48
N GLY A 145 12.04 14.70 7.31
CA GLY A 145 10.66 15.06 7.03
C GLY A 145 9.68 14.38 7.98
N VAL A 146 8.40 14.43 7.63
CA VAL A 146 7.31 13.84 8.41
C VAL A 146 6.76 12.65 7.63
N ALA A 147 6.71 11.48 8.25
CA ALA A 147 6.06 10.30 7.68
C ALA A 147 4.57 10.60 7.42
N PRO A 148 3.98 10.05 6.35
CA PRO A 148 2.54 10.11 6.18
C PRO A 148 1.81 9.53 7.40
N SER A 149 0.62 10.05 7.70
CA SER A 149 -0.24 9.47 8.74
C SER A 149 -1.14 8.37 8.15
N ALA A 150 -1.37 7.33 8.93
CA ALA A 150 -2.26 6.24 8.55
C ALA A 150 -3.73 6.61 8.81
N ASP A 151 -4.54 6.69 7.76
CA ASP A 151 -5.99 6.78 7.86
C ASP A 151 -6.60 5.38 7.75
N ILE A 152 -6.80 4.74 8.90
CA ILE A 152 -7.29 3.35 8.99
C ILE A 152 -8.72 3.25 8.46
N GLN A 153 -9.59 4.22 8.76
CA GLN A 153 -10.99 4.16 8.34
C GLN A 153 -11.13 4.26 6.82
N THR A 154 -10.39 5.17 6.18
CA THR A 154 -10.36 5.26 4.71
C THR A 154 -9.72 4.02 4.09
N ALA A 155 -8.66 3.47 4.68
CA ALA A 155 -8.05 2.22 4.20
C ALA A 155 -9.01 1.03 4.28
N MET A 156 -9.81 0.92 5.35
CA MET A 156 -10.84 -0.13 5.48
C MET A 156 -11.91 0.02 4.39
N ARG A 157 -12.44 1.23 4.17
CA ARG A 157 -13.42 1.49 3.10
C ARG A 157 -12.87 1.17 1.72
N LEU A 158 -11.61 1.52 1.44
CA LEU A 158 -10.94 1.19 0.19
C LEU A 158 -10.80 -0.33 0.01
N ASN A 159 -10.39 -1.06 1.04
CA ASN A 159 -10.30 -2.51 1.00
C ASN A 159 -11.67 -3.16 0.73
N GLU A 160 -12.73 -2.70 1.36
CA GLU A 160 -14.10 -3.18 1.12
C GLU A 160 -14.56 -2.89 -0.31
N LEU A 161 -14.26 -1.69 -0.83
CA LEU A 161 -14.53 -1.32 -2.22
C LEU A 161 -13.83 -2.28 -3.20
N LEU A 162 -12.55 -2.59 -2.96
CA LEU A 162 -11.77 -3.48 -3.83
C LEU A 162 -12.33 -4.90 -3.84
N VAL A 163 -12.69 -5.42 -2.68
CA VAL A 163 -13.31 -6.75 -2.56
C VAL A 163 -14.68 -6.80 -3.23
N ALA A 164 -15.52 -5.76 -3.03
CA ALA A 164 -16.83 -5.65 -3.67
C ALA A 164 -16.73 -5.50 -5.18
N GLY A 165 -15.84 -4.64 -5.67
CA GLY A 165 -15.63 -4.41 -7.12
C GLY A 165 -15.15 -5.66 -7.85
N ARG A 166 -14.33 -6.49 -7.19
CA ARG A 166 -13.99 -7.83 -7.72
C ARG A 166 -15.23 -8.74 -7.75
N ALA A 167 -16.02 -8.80 -6.66
CA ALA A 167 -17.20 -9.65 -6.59
C ALA A 167 -18.24 -9.28 -7.66
N GLU A 168 -18.40 -7.99 -7.93
CA GLU A 168 -19.28 -7.43 -8.96
C GLU A 168 -18.63 -7.42 -10.38
N LYS A 169 -17.39 -7.90 -10.52
CA LYS A 169 -16.62 -7.96 -11.78
C LYS A 169 -16.43 -6.58 -12.45
N ILE A 170 -16.32 -5.53 -11.64
CA ILE A 170 -16.11 -4.16 -12.13
C ILE A 170 -14.65 -3.97 -12.55
N PHE A 171 -13.69 -4.54 -11.78
CA PHE A 171 -12.27 -4.40 -12.05
C PHE A 171 -11.77 -5.46 -13.02
N ILE A 172 -11.15 -5.01 -14.12
CA ILE A 172 -10.41 -5.86 -15.07
C ILE A 172 -8.97 -6.02 -14.63
N ALA A 173 -8.39 -4.97 -14.02
CA ALA A 173 -7.10 -5.00 -13.34
C ALA A 173 -7.10 -4.03 -12.15
N ALA A 174 -6.28 -4.32 -11.14
CA ALA A 174 -6.05 -3.43 -10.02
C ALA A 174 -4.62 -3.59 -9.48
N HIS A 175 -4.00 -2.49 -9.09
CA HIS A 175 -2.68 -2.45 -8.45
C HIS A 175 -2.63 -1.33 -7.42
N ASP A 176 -2.06 -1.60 -6.25
CA ASP A 176 -1.82 -0.57 -5.26
C ASP A 176 -0.68 0.38 -5.69
N LEU A 177 -0.61 1.54 -5.06
CA LEU A 177 0.52 2.43 -5.16
C LEU A 177 1.33 2.34 -3.86
N SER A 178 2.63 2.13 -4.02
CA SER A 178 3.61 2.08 -2.94
C SER A 178 4.89 2.84 -3.32
N GLN A 179 6.05 2.25 -3.11
CA GLN A 179 7.35 2.84 -3.46
C GLN A 179 7.42 3.18 -4.96
N GLY A 180 7.93 4.38 -5.27
CA GLY A 180 7.97 4.92 -6.63
C GLY A 180 6.64 5.50 -7.14
N GLY A 181 5.59 5.46 -6.32
CA GLY A 181 4.31 6.12 -6.57
C GLY A 181 3.58 5.63 -7.82
N LEU A 182 2.85 6.54 -8.49
CA LEU A 182 2.07 6.24 -9.68
C LEU A 182 2.95 5.81 -10.85
N ALA A 183 4.15 6.37 -10.96
CA ALA A 183 5.08 6.02 -12.06
C ALA A 183 5.48 4.55 -12.02
N ALA A 184 5.81 4.02 -10.84
CA ALA A 184 6.11 2.60 -10.66
C ALA A 184 4.89 1.72 -10.95
N ALA A 185 3.74 2.00 -10.36
CA ALA A 185 2.53 1.21 -10.52
C ALA A 185 2.07 1.11 -11.98
N VAL A 186 2.04 2.23 -12.74
CA VAL A 186 1.71 2.22 -14.18
C VAL A 186 2.70 1.38 -14.97
N SER A 187 4.00 1.50 -14.66
CA SER A 187 5.05 0.74 -15.34
C SER A 187 4.91 -0.77 -15.08
N GLU A 188 4.70 -1.17 -13.84
CA GLU A 188 4.53 -2.57 -13.46
C GLU A 188 3.29 -3.20 -14.08
N MET A 189 2.16 -2.48 -14.09
CA MET A 189 0.93 -2.92 -14.75
C MET A 189 1.12 -3.12 -16.26
N SER A 190 1.86 -2.21 -16.89
CA SER A 190 2.17 -2.28 -18.33
C SER A 190 3.11 -3.43 -18.67
N LEU A 191 4.20 -3.58 -17.92
CA LEU A 191 5.23 -4.60 -18.15
C LEU A 191 4.68 -6.02 -17.97
N LYS A 192 3.67 -6.21 -17.16
CA LYS A 192 3.12 -7.53 -16.84
C LYS A 192 2.65 -8.30 -18.07
N TYR A 193 2.01 -7.61 -19.03
CA TYR A 193 1.46 -8.21 -20.24
C TYR A 193 1.82 -7.43 -21.52
N GLY A 194 2.69 -6.43 -21.43
CA GLY A 194 3.15 -5.66 -22.58
C GLY A 194 2.09 -4.71 -23.16
N ILE A 195 1.13 -4.27 -22.37
CA ILE A 195 0.10 -3.30 -22.74
C ILE A 195 0.40 -1.97 -22.07
N GLY A 196 0.60 -0.91 -22.86
CA GLY A 196 0.88 0.42 -22.36
C GLY A 196 -0.32 1.14 -21.76
N ALA A 197 -0.12 2.41 -21.39
CA ALA A 197 -1.18 3.30 -20.97
C ALA A 197 -0.87 4.74 -21.38
N GLU A 198 -1.89 5.46 -21.79
CA GLU A 198 -1.84 6.91 -21.98
C GLU A 198 -2.54 7.58 -20.79
N ILE A 199 -1.79 8.37 -20.02
CA ILE A 199 -2.31 9.05 -18.83
C ILE A 199 -2.12 10.56 -18.94
N SER A 200 -3.07 11.32 -18.40
CA SER A 200 -3.05 12.78 -18.33
C SER A 200 -3.04 13.22 -16.87
N LEU A 201 -2.05 14.06 -16.53
CA LEU A 201 -1.84 14.53 -15.17
C LEU A 201 -1.85 16.07 -15.15
N THR A 202 -2.39 16.64 -14.08
CA THR A 202 -2.45 18.12 -13.89
C THR A 202 -1.21 18.67 -13.18
N LYS A 203 -0.63 17.86 -12.29
CA LYS A 203 0.59 18.17 -11.52
C LYS A 203 1.57 16.98 -11.61
N PRO A 204 2.19 16.76 -12.80
CA PRO A 204 2.88 15.49 -13.10
C PRO A 204 3.92 15.08 -12.05
N ALA A 205 4.73 16.01 -11.54
CA ALA A 205 5.78 15.68 -10.57
C ALA A 205 5.21 15.12 -9.25
N ILE A 206 4.13 15.72 -8.73
CA ILE A 206 3.48 15.27 -7.50
C ILE A 206 2.69 14.00 -7.76
N GLU A 207 1.88 13.98 -8.81
CA GLU A 207 0.99 12.85 -9.10
C GLU A 207 1.75 11.57 -9.44
N LEU A 208 2.90 11.67 -10.14
CA LEU A 208 3.73 10.53 -10.51
C LEU A 208 4.58 10.00 -9.36
N LEU A 209 5.22 10.89 -8.61
CA LEU A 209 6.34 10.52 -7.73
C LEU A 209 6.01 10.56 -6.23
N SER A 210 4.88 11.18 -5.86
CA SER A 210 4.44 11.13 -4.45
C SER A 210 4.11 9.68 -4.06
N GLU A 211 4.47 9.32 -2.83
CA GLU A 211 4.17 8.02 -2.24
C GLU A 211 3.04 8.11 -1.20
N THR A 212 2.05 8.98 -1.45
CA THR A 212 0.85 9.05 -0.59
C THR A 212 0.25 7.66 -0.41
N PRO A 213 0.11 7.16 0.82
CA PRO A 213 -0.47 5.84 1.06
C PRO A 213 -1.98 5.79 0.75
N GLY A 214 -2.52 4.58 0.62
CA GLY A 214 -3.97 4.39 0.43
C GLY A 214 -4.47 4.67 -0.98
N ARG A 215 -3.63 4.53 -2.01
CA ARG A 215 -4.02 4.71 -3.40
C ARG A 215 -3.96 3.39 -4.18
N VAL A 216 -4.86 3.26 -5.17
CA VAL A 216 -4.95 2.09 -6.06
C VAL A 216 -5.26 2.54 -7.49
N ILE A 217 -4.56 2.00 -8.48
CA ILE A 217 -4.97 2.07 -9.90
C ILE A 217 -5.94 0.93 -10.19
N VAL A 218 -7.03 1.26 -10.89
CA VAL A 218 -7.97 0.27 -11.43
C VAL A 218 -8.19 0.49 -12.91
N ALA A 219 -8.32 -0.60 -13.67
CA ALA A 219 -8.74 -0.60 -15.07
C ALA A 219 -10.15 -1.18 -15.17
N VAL A 220 -11.07 -0.45 -15.83
CA VAL A 220 -12.49 -0.80 -15.87
C VAL A 220 -13.08 -0.64 -17.28
N LYS A 221 -14.16 -1.40 -17.58
CA LYS A 221 -15.00 -1.20 -18.77
C LYS A 221 -16.21 -0.33 -18.47
N ASP A 222 -16.82 -0.50 -17.31
CA ASP A 222 -18.01 0.24 -16.90
C ASP A 222 -17.65 1.32 -15.87
N GLU A 223 -17.41 2.53 -16.38
CA GLU A 223 -17.10 3.70 -15.56
C GLU A 223 -18.29 4.08 -14.65
N THR A 224 -19.52 3.83 -15.10
CA THR A 224 -20.72 4.14 -14.29
C THR A 224 -20.82 3.22 -13.08
N ALA A 225 -20.56 1.93 -13.24
CA ALA A 225 -20.51 0.97 -12.13
C ALA A 225 -19.40 1.32 -11.14
N LEU A 226 -18.20 1.70 -11.64
CA LEU A 226 -17.10 2.17 -10.78
C LEU A 226 -17.51 3.37 -9.94
N MET A 227 -18.09 4.42 -10.57
CA MET A 227 -18.47 5.64 -9.84
C MET A 227 -19.56 5.39 -8.78
N LYS A 228 -20.51 4.49 -9.05
CA LYS A 228 -21.51 4.08 -8.03
C LYS A 228 -20.83 3.38 -6.86
N LEU A 229 -19.87 2.50 -7.13
CA LEU A 229 -19.12 1.80 -6.10
C LEU A 229 -18.28 2.78 -5.26
N CYS A 230 -17.55 3.69 -5.91
CA CYS A 230 -16.77 4.72 -5.23
C CYS A 230 -17.63 5.63 -4.34
N ASN A 231 -18.78 6.05 -4.81
CA ASN A 231 -19.72 6.84 -4.02
C ASN A 231 -20.27 6.08 -2.80
N LYS A 232 -20.54 4.76 -2.96
CA LYS A 232 -21.01 3.91 -1.85
C LYS A 232 -20.02 3.80 -0.71
N TYR A 233 -18.71 3.72 -1.03
CA TYR A 233 -17.65 3.58 -0.05
C TYR A 233 -16.94 4.91 0.28
N GLU A 234 -17.41 6.02 -0.25
CA GLU A 234 -16.84 7.35 -0.03
C GLU A 234 -15.34 7.43 -0.40
N ILE A 235 -14.95 6.80 -1.51
CA ILE A 235 -13.60 6.83 -2.04
C ILE A 235 -13.56 7.72 -3.29
N GLN A 236 -12.62 8.66 -3.29
CA GLN A 236 -12.37 9.51 -4.44
C GLN A 236 -11.83 8.69 -5.62
N ALA A 237 -12.31 8.98 -6.83
CA ALA A 237 -11.83 8.36 -8.06
C ALA A 237 -11.50 9.45 -9.09
N ASN A 238 -10.26 9.45 -9.57
CA ASN A 238 -9.78 10.37 -10.60
C ASN A 238 -9.44 9.60 -11.88
N LYS A 239 -10.06 9.98 -12.99
CA LYS A 239 -9.75 9.38 -14.30
C LYS A 239 -8.33 9.79 -14.70
N LEU A 240 -7.50 8.80 -15.00
CA LEU A 240 -6.12 9.00 -15.46
C LEU A 240 -6.03 9.00 -17.00
N GLY A 241 -6.76 8.09 -17.67
CA GLY A 241 -6.63 7.90 -19.09
C GLY A 241 -7.14 6.53 -19.55
N LEU A 242 -6.43 5.92 -20.49
CA LEU A 242 -6.81 4.63 -21.10
C LEU A 242 -5.59 3.70 -21.19
N THR A 243 -5.85 2.39 -21.17
CA THR A 243 -4.84 1.38 -21.54
C THR A 243 -4.65 1.35 -23.06
N GLY A 244 -3.42 1.12 -23.53
CA GLY A 244 -3.06 1.05 -24.93
C GLY A 244 -1.73 1.74 -25.23
N GLY A 245 -1.22 1.62 -26.48
CA GLY A 245 0.06 2.14 -26.94
C GLY A 245 0.99 1.06 -27.41
#